data_e749298245c1aabdff64a04698098f3a
#
_entry.id   e749298245c1aabdff64a04698098f3a
#
_cell.length_a   1.000
_cell.length_b   1.000
_cell.length_c   1.000
_cell.angle_alpha   90.00
_cell.angle_beta   90.00
_cell.angle_gamma   90.00
#
_symmetry.space_group_name_H-M   'P 1'
#
loop_
_entity.id
_entity.type
_entity.pdbx_description
1 polymer ?
#
loop_
_entity_poly.entity_id
_entity_poly.type
_entity_poly.pdbx_seq_one_letter_code
_entity_poly.pdbx_strand_id
1 'polypeptide(L)'
;MERPVFKPIGTPVDQIDTPALIVDLDALEQNIETLRSFFRNRDAKLRPHVTSHLCPSLAHMQLGSDGTVGGISVATVGQAEVFAQNGFTDICLTNETVTSQKIDRLCSLARLARITVAVDGADNVRDLSEA
;
A
#
# COMPACT_ATOMS: atom_id res chain seq x y z
N MET A 1 10.09 17.81 -15.45
CA MET A 1 9.92 17.33 -14.05
C MET A 1 11.33 17.24 -13.47
N GLU A 2 11.66 18.07 -12.49
CA GLU A 2 12.95 18.02 -11.81
C GLU A 2 13.06 16.68 -11.07
N ARG A 3 14.24 16.05 -11.16
CA ARG A 3 14.51 14.84 -10.38
C ARG A 3 14.72 15.24 -8.91
N PRO A 4 14.17 14.48 -7.94
CA PRO A 4 14.44 14.75 -6.53
C PRO A 4 15.95 14.79 -6.30
N VAL A 5 16.44 15.83 -5.67
CA VAL A 5 17.85 15.91 -5.28
C VAL A 5 18.07 14.92 -4.15
N PHE A 6 18.83 13.87 -4.45
CA PHE A 6 19.17 12.87 -3.44
C PHE A 6 20.13 13.49 -2.42
N LYS A 7 19.75 13.51 -1.17
CA LYS A 7 20.60 13.97 -0.07
C LYS A 7 21.22 12.77 0.63
N PRO A 8 22.51 12.81 0.99
CA PRO A 8 23.15 11.71 1.72
C PRO A 8 22.55 11.57 3.12
N ILE A 9 22.61 10.32 3.66
CA ILE A 9 22.21 10.05 5.04
C ILE A 9 23.04 10.92 5.99
N GLY A 10 22.40 11.54 6.98
CA GLY A 10 23.03 12.47 7.92
C GLY A 10 22.96 13.93 7.50
N THR A 11 22.33 14.25 6.34
CA THR A 11 22.08 15.64 5.97
C THR A 11 21.16 16.31 7.01
N PRO A 12 21.55 17.44 7.60
CA PRO A 12 20.69 18.19 8.52
C PRO A 12 19.38 18.63 7.86
N VAL A 13 18.30 18.68 8.63
CA VAL A 13 16.94 19.01 8.12
C VAL A 13 16.90 20.40 7.49
N ASP A 14 17.61 21.37 8.04
CA ASP A 14 17.74 22.73 7.53
C ASP A 14 18.46 22.84 6.17
N GLN A 15 19.12 21.78 5.72
CA GLN A 15 19.76 21.67 4.41
C GLN A 15 18.93 20.90 3.38
N ILE A 16 17.74 20.48 3.74
CA ILE A 16 16.79 19.81 2.82
C ILE A 16 16.02 20.92 2.06
N ASP A 17 15.99 20.77 0.75
CA ASP A 17 15.21 21.69 -0.10
C ASP A 17 13.70 21.55 0.16
N THR A 18 12.96 22.67 0.03
CA THR A 18 11.54 22.73 0.31
C THR A 18 10.71 22.94 -0.96
N PRO A 19 9.48 22.40 -1.02
CA PRO A 19 8.75 21.64 0.03
C PRO A 19 9.25 20.19 0.17
N ALA A 20 9.39 19.70 1.41
CA ALA A 20 9.76 18.31 1.73
C ALA A 20 8.85 17.74 2.82
N LEU A 21 8.50 16.45 2.69
CA LEU A 21 7.84 15.69 3.73
C LEU A 21 8.91 14.99 4.58
N ILE A 22 8.86 15.20 5.88
CA ILE A 22 9.78 14.60 6.85
C ILE A 22 8.99 13.65 7.73
N VAL A 23 9.57 12.46 7.96
CA VAL A 23 9.01 11.45 8.87
C VAL A 23 9.90 11.39 10.10
N ASP A 24 9.29 11.62 11.27
CA ASP A 24 9.92 11.32 12.55
C ASP A 24 9.90 9.81 12.77
N LEU A 25 11.07 9.18 12.76
CA LEU A 25 11.17 7.72 12.84
C LEU A 25 10.77 7.17 14.21
N ASP A 26 11.11 7.86 15.30
CA ASP A 26 10.77 7.40 16.65
C ASP A 26 9.24 7.41 16.84
N ALA A 27 8.58 8.47 16.39
CA ALA A 27 7.12 8.56 16.42
C ALA A 27 6.46 7.52 15.50
N LEU A 28 7.02 7.27 14.32
CA LEU A 28 6.53 6.24 13.39
C LEU A 28 6.62 4.85 14.00
N GLU A 29 7.77 4.47 14.54
CA GLU A 29 8.01 3.17 15.16
C GLU A 29 7.08 2.96 16.36
N GLN A 30 6.90 3.98 17.20
CA GLN A 30 5.97 3.93 18.32
C GLN A 30 4.52 3.75 17.86
N ASN A 31 4.09 4.42 16.81
CA ASN A 31 2.76 4.26 16.23
C ASN A 31 2.54 2.86 15.66
N ILE A 32 3.51 2.33 14.92
CA ILE A 32 3.47 0.96 14.39
C ILE A 32 3.36 -0.05 15.53
N GLU A 33 4.19 0.09 16.60
CA GLU A 33 4.15 -0.83 17.74
C GLU A 33 2.84 -0.73 18.52
N THR A 34 2.25 0.45 18.61
CA THR A 34 0.94 0.64 19.26
C THR A 34 -0.15 -0.18 18.56
N LEU A 35 -0.23 -0.09 17.22
CA LEU A 35 -1.18 -0.86 16.42
C LEU A 35 -0.87 -2.37 16.47
N ARG A 36 0.40 -2.73 16.38
CA ARG A 36 0.87 -4.12 16.49
C ARG A 36 0.40 -4.75 17.79
N SER A 37 0.70 -4.10 18.92
CA SER A 37 0.34 -4.55 20.26
C SER A 37 -1.18 -4.71 20.40
N PHE A 38 -1.96 -3.81 19.84
CA PHE A 38 -3.42 -3.89 19.85
C PHE A 38 -3.95 -5.11 19.10
N PHE A 39 -3.41 -5.45 17.92
CA PHE A 39 -3.91 -6.55 17.10
C PHE A 39 -3.24 -7.92 17.35
N ARG A 40 -2.11 -7.98 18.04
CA ARG A 40 -1.31 -9.21 18.23
C ARG A 40 -2.14 -10.39 18.72
N ASN A 41 -2.94 -10.19 19.78
CA ASN A 41 -3.71 -11.23 20.46
C ASN A 41 -5.21 -11.17 20.12
N ARG A 42 -5.60 -10.54 19.00
CA ARG A 42 -6.98 -10.48 18.55
C ARG A 42 -7.19 -11.38 17.36
N ASP A 43 -8.42 -11.88 17.18
CA ASP A 43 -8.81 -12.66 16.00
C ASP A 43 -8.76 -11.79 14.74
N ALA A 44 -9.26 -10.56 14.83
CA ALA A 44 -9.13 -9.58 13.75
C ALA A 44 -7.68 -9.12 13.61
N LYS A 45 -7.18 -9.09 12.37
CA LYS A 45 -5.83 -8.63 12.02
C LYS A 45 -5.91 -7.37 11.17
N LEU A 46 -4.87 -6.53 11.28
CA LEU A 46 -4.76 -5.29 10.53
C LEU A 46 -4.31 -5.57 9.08
N ARG A 47 -4.97 -4.95 8.12
CA ARG A 47 -4.49 -4.77 6.75
C ARG A 47 -4.24 -3.28 6.53
N PRO A 48 -2.99 -2.81 6.54
CA PRO A 48 -2.69 -1.39 6.40
C PRO A 48 -3.17 -0.85 5.05
N HIS A 49 -3.81 0.32 5.07
CA HIS A 49 -4.20 1.03 3.87
C HIS A 49 -3.12 2.06 3.52
N VAL A 50 -2.30 1.76 2.52
CA VAL A 50 -1.06 2.49 2.23
C VAL A 50 -1.27 3.83 1.50
N THR A 51 -2.50 4.16 1.14
CA THR A 51 -2.83 5.47 0.52
C THR A 51 -2.52 6.65 1.44
N SER A 52 -2.46 6.43 2.76
CA SER A 52 -2.13 7.48 3.73
C SER A 52 -0.71 8.05 3.57
N HIS A 53 0.23 7.25 3.09
CA HIS A 53 1.64 7.68 2.94
C HIS A 53 2.24 7.40 1.56
N LEU A 54 1.69 6.48 0.77
CA LEU A 54 2.14 6.09 -0.58
C LEU A 54 3.63 5.72 -0.67
N CYS A 55 4.20 5.21 0.42
CA CYS A 55 5.63 4.90 0.53
C CYS A 55 5.82 3.39 0.75
N PRO A 56 6.42 2.64 -0.20
CA PRO A 56 6.68 1.21 -0.04
C PRO A 56 7.53 0.87 1.19
N SER A 57 8.54 1.67 1.50
CA SER A 57 9.39 1.44 2.69
C SER A 57 8.59 1.49 3.99
N LEU A 58 7.70 2.47 4.14
CA LEU A 58 6.82 2.55 5.32
C LEU A 58 5.84 1.38 5.37
N ALA A 59 5.31 0.96 4.23
CA ALA A 59 4.42 -0.20 4.17
C ALA A 59 5.14 -1.50 4.57
N HIS A 60 6.40 -1.70 4.18
CA HIS A 60 7.20 -2.84 4.65
C HIS A 60 7.42 -2.81 6.17
N MET A 61 7.67 -1.65 6.75
CA MET A 61 7.76 -1.51 8.23
C MET A 61 6.45 -1.90 8.92
N GLN A 62 5.30 -1.50 8.35
CA GLN A 62 3.99 -1.86 8.89
C GLN A 62 3.71 -3.37 8.83
N LEU A 63 4.14 -4.07 7.77
CA LEU A 63 3.93 -5.51 7.58
C LEU A 63 4.94 -6.38 8.34
N GLY A 64 6.11 -5.88 8.67
CA GLY A 64 7.19 -6.61 9.33
C GLY A 64 6.87 -7.10 10.74
N SER A 65 5.58 -7.25 11.09
CA SER A 65 5.16 -7.42 12.46
C SER A 65 3.95 -8.35 12.63
N ASP A 66 3.88 -8.96 13.81
CA ASP A 66 2.68 -9.64 14.28
C ASP A 66 1.46 -8.71 14.27
N GLY A 67 0.25 -9.29 14.12
CA GLY A 67 -1.00 -8.54 14.16
C GLY A 67 -1.49 -8.04 12.80
N THR A 68 -0.73 -8.26 11.71
CA THR A 68 -1.17 -7.98 10.33
C THR A 68 -1.59 -9.25 9.59
N VAL A 69 -2.33 -9.08 8.48
CA VAL A 69 -2.69 -10.18 7.56
C VAL A 69 -1.56 -10.50 6.55
N GLY A 70 -0.42 -9.82 6.62
CA GLY A 70 0.68 -9.99 5.66
C GLY A 70 0.46 -9.31 4.31
N GLY A 71 -0.61 -8.52 4.14
CA GLY A 71 -0.93 -7.80 2.91
C GLY A 71 -1.37 -6.37 3.18
N ILE A 72 -1.47 -5.58 2.10
CA ILE A 72 -1.83 -4.16 2.12
C ILE A 72 -3.17 -3.90 1.46
N SER A 73 -3.75 -2.73 1.72
CA SER A 73 -4.88 -2.18 0.97
C SER A 73 -4.47 -0.93 0.20
N VAL A 74 -5.04 -0.77 -0.98
CA VAL A 74 -4.84 0.37 -1.88
C VAL A 74 -6.18 0.87 -2.43
N ALA A 75 -6.21 2.11 -2.90
CA ALA A 75 -7.43 2.71 -3.45
C ALA A 75 -7.55 2.58 -4.98
N THR A 76 -6.45 2.41 -5.71
CA THR A 76 -6.46 2.42 -7.19
C THR A 76 -5.57 1.34 -7.78
N VAL A 77 -5.87 0.93 -9.03
CA VAL A 77 -5.04 -0.01 -9.78
C VAL A 77 -3.60 0.50 -9.93
N GLY A 78 -3.42 1.81 -10.21
CA GLY A 78 -2.07 2.38 -10.33
C GLY A 78 -1.26 2.30 -9.03
N GLN A 79 -1.88 2.46 -7.87
CA GLN A 79 -1.21 2.21 -6.59
C GLN A 79 -0.84 0.74 -6.44
N ALA A 80 -1.76 -0.18 -6.76
CA ALA A 80 -1.50 -1.61 -6.70
C ALA A 80 -0.29 -2.02 -7.56
N GLU A 81 -0.16 -1.47 -8.77
CA GLU A 81 0.98 -1.70 -9.65
C GLU A 81 2.31 -1.25 -9.02
N VAL A 82 2.35 -0.04 -8.47
CA VAL A 82 3.56 0.48 -7.80
C VAL A 82 3.96 -0.42 -6.63
N PHE A 83 3.01 -0.80 -5.79
CA PHE A 83 3.31 -1.64 -4.63
C PHE A 83 3.70 -3.07 -5.04
N ALA A 84 3.07 -3.67 -6.05
CA ALA A 84 3.48 -4.98 -6.58
C ALA A 84 4.91 -4.96 -7.12
N GLN A 85 5.30 -3.89 -7.86
CA GLN A 85 6.67 -3.70 -8.34
C GLN A 85 7.69 -3.54 -7.19
N ASN A 86 7.23 -3.16 -6.00
CA ASN A 86 8.04 -3.06 -4.79
C ASN A 86 7.93 -4.29 -3.86
N GLY A 87 7.49 -5.44 -4.40
CA GLY A 87 7.55 -6.73 -3.70
C GLY A 87 6.33 -7.09 -2.84
N PHE A 88 5.23 -6.34 -2.93
CA PHE A 88 3.99 -6.68 -2.22
C PHE A 88 3.21 -7.72 -3.01
N THR A 89 2.99 -8.88 -2.42
CA THR A 89 2.36 -10.06 -3.07
C THR A 89 0.92 -10.32 -2.63
N ASP A 90 0.37 -9.54 -1.71
CA ASP A 90 -1.03 -9.61 -1.26
C ASP A 90 -1.60 -8.19 -1.15
N ILE A 91 -2.44 -7.83 -2.12
CA ILE A 91 -2.95 -6.48 -2.29
C ILE A 91 -4.47 -6.51 -2.38
N CYS A 92 -5.14 -5.75 -1.51
CA CYS A 92 -6.58 -5.54 -1.54
C CYS A 92 -6.91 -4.18 -2.15
N LEU A 93 -7.58 -4.16 -3.29
CA LEU A 93 -8.12 -2.96 -3.89
C LEU A 93 -9.49 -2.67 -3.27
N THR A 94 -9.60 -1.58 -2.53
CA THR A 94 -10.77 -1.27 -1.70
C THR A 94 -11.85 -0.47 -2.41
N ASN A 95 -11.61 -0.09 -3.67
CA ASN A 95 -12.58 0.57 -4.53
C ASN A 95 -12.93 -0.30 -5.74
N GLU A 96 -14.12 -0.06 -6.29
CA GLU A 96 -14.63 -0.75 -7.47
C GLU A 96 -13.81 -0.41 -8.73
N THR A 97 -13.58 -1.41 -9.55
CA THR A 97 -12.87 -1.27 -10.82
C THR A 97 -13.81 -1.63 -11.97
N VAL A 98 -14.31 -0.63 -12.68
CA VAL A 98 -15.44 -0.80 -13.64
C VAL A 98 -15.08 -0.56 -15.11
N THR A 99 -13.91 0.00 -15.43
CA THR A 99 -13.53 0.21 -16.85
C THR A 99 -12.70 -0.94 -17.35
N SER A 100 -12.95 -1.39 -18.59
CA SER A 100 -12.23 -2.50 -19.24
C SER A 100 -10.71 -2.32 -19.13
N GLN A 101 -10.20 -1.13 -19.44
CA GLN A 101 -8.76 -0.83 -19.35
C GLN A 101 -8.17 -1.05 -17.95
N LYS A 102 -8.91 -0.72 -16.89
CA LYS A 102 -8.46 -0.95 -15.51
C LYS A 102 -8.58 -2.42 -15.13
N ILE A 103 -9.61 -3.10 -15.60
CA ILE A 103 -9.80 -4.55 -15.39
C ILE A 103 -8.66 -5.32 -16.07
N ASP A 104 -8.30 -5.01 -17.32
CA ASP A 104 -7.16 -5.63 -18.02
C ASP A 104 -5.83 -5.47 -17.25
N ARG A 105 -5.59 -4.26 -16.73
CA ARG A 105 -4.41 -3.99 -15.88
C ARG A 105 -4.44 -4.80 -14.58
N LEU A 106 -5.62 -4.92 -13.97
CA LEU A 106 -5.81 -5.69 -12.75
C LEU A 106 -5.56 -7.19 -12.99
N CYS A 107 -6.07 -7.75 -14.11
CA CYS A 107 -5.81 -9.13 -14.52
C CYS A 107 -4.32 -9.39 -14.79
N SER A 108 -3.64 -8.41 -15.40
CA SER A 108 -2.20 -8.48 -15.60
C SER A 108 -1.44 -8.48 -14.27
N LEU A 109 -1.88 -7.68 -13.32
CA LEU A 109 -1.30 -7.58 -11.98
C LEU A 109 -1.53 -8.86 -11.16
N ALA A 110 -2.66 -9.55 -11.34
CA ALA A 110 -2.99 -10.80 -10.67
C ALA A 110 -2.04 -11.96 -11.01
N ARG A 111 -1.22 -11.81 -12.05
CA ARG A 111 -0.13 -12.76 -12.37
C ARG A 111 1.12 -12.56 -11.49
N LEU A 112 1.24 -11.41 -10.86
CA LEU A 112 2.40 -11.03 -10.03
C LEU A 112 2.10 -11.08 -8.53
N ALA A 113 0.85 -10.86 -8.15
CA ALA A 113 0.41 -10.77 -6.76
C ALA A 113 -1.00 -11.34 -6.59
N ARG A 114 -1.33 -11.75 -5.37
CA ARG A 114 -2.71 -12.08 -5.00
C ARG A 114 -3.50 -10.78 -4.88
N ILE A 115 -4.45 -10.58 -5.77
CA ILE A 115 -5.29 -9.40 -5.82
C ILE A 115 -6.68 -9.74 -5.29
N THR A 116 -7.15 -8.95 -4.33
CA THR A 116 -8.53 -8.93 -3.86
C THR A 116 -9.16 -7.61 -4.26
N VAL A 117 -10.39 -7.61 -4.75
CA VAL A 117 -11.08 -6.42 -5.25
C VAL A 117 -12.41 -6.26 -4.53
N ALA A 118 -12.75 -5.04 -4.14
CA ALA A 118 -14.08 -4.71 -3.68
C ALA A 118 -15.04 -4.59 -4.88
N VAL A 119 -16.25 -5.14 -4.73
CA VAL A 119 -17.32 -5.08 -5.72
C VAL A 119 -18.64 -4.73 -5.03
N ASP A 120 -19.51 -3.98 -5.71
CA ASP A 120 -20.81 -3.54 -5.18
C ASP A 120 -21.99 -3.87 -6.10
N GLY A 121 -21.73 -4.39 -7.30
CA GLY A 121 -22.73 -4.69 -8.31
C GLY A 121 -22.50 -5.99 -9.08
N ALA A 122 -23.59 -6.67 -9.46
CA ALA A 122 -23.53 -7.92 -10.21
C ALA A 122 -22.85 -7.76 -11.59
N ASP A 123 -23.04 -6.61 -12.22
CA ASP A 123 -22.43 -6.34 -13.53
C ASP A 123 -20.90 -6.20 -13.38
N ASN A 124 -20.43 -5.52 -12.34
CA ASN A 124 -18.99 -5.42 -12.07
C ASN A 124 -18.34 -6.79 -11.74
N VAL A 125 -19.08 -7.65 -11.01
CA VAL A 125 -18.63 -9.04 -10.76
C VAL A 125 -18.52 -9.81 -12.08
N ARG A 126 -19.50 -9.65 -12.99
CA ARG A 126 -19.49 -10.30 -14.30
C ARG A 126 -18.30 -9.83 -15.13
N ASP A 127 -18.10 -8.52 -15.26
CA ASP A 127 -17.00 -7.93 -16.02
C ASP A 127 -15.64 -8.42 -15.55
N LEU A 128 -15.45 -8.50 -14.24
CA LEU A 128 -14.21 -9.02 -13.63
C LEU A 128 -14.03 -10.54 -13.80
N SER A 129 -15.14 -11.30 -13.91
CA SER A 129 -15.10 -12.75 -14.08
C SER A 129 -14.87 -13.17 -15.54
N GLU A 130 -15.24 -12.33 -16.48
CA GLU A 130 -15.10 -12.58 -17.93
C GLU A 130 -13.72 -12.16 -18.47
N ALA A 131 -12.95 -11.34 -17.71
CA ALA A 131 -11.65 -10.82 -18.08
C ALA A 131 -10.49 -11.77 -17.71
#